data_6c7943c2e75bcc8b0ddfa58c6e8ff147
#
_entry.id   6c7943c2e75bcc8b0ddfa58c6e8ff147
#
_cell.length_a   1.000
_cell.length_b   1.000
_cell.length_c   1.000
_cell.angle_alpha   90.00
_cell.angle_beta   90.00
_cell.angle_gamma   90.00
#
_symmetry.space_group_name_H-M   'P 1'
#
loop_
_entity.id
_entity.type
_entity.pdbx_description
1 polymer ?
#
loop_
_entity_poly.entity_id
_entity_poly.type
_entity_poly.pdbx_seq_one_letter_code
_entity_poly.pdbx_strand_id
1 'polypeptide(L)'
;MCRRLVIIFAVLLVALSEASAQYDANYAHYWAMETSFNPAAVGKENVINVAAAYNNTLTGFENNPRTMYASADLPFFAIGSFHGVGGQFQNDQIGLFKHTKMAVQYAYKRSLFGGVISAGVQIGMLSEKFDGTKVDTETPNDPAFPSTEVDGSAFDIGVGLYYTHGNAYAGVSVHHLNSPTVELGERQDFKIEPAYYFTAGYNIKLKNPFISIQPSALVQYDGSAYRADITARVKYTNDKKMLYAGVGCSPTNSVTALIGGNFHGIHIGYSYEVYTSAISFGNGSHELFIGYQTDINFAKRGRNLHKSVRLL
;
A
#
# COMPACT_ATOMS: atom_id res chain seq x y z
N MET A 1 -15.73 -30.17 36.47
CA MET A 1 -14.28 -30.22 36.21
C MET A 1 -13.94 -30.18 34.71
N CYS A 2 -14.47 -31.05 33.87
CA CYS A 2 -14.20 -31.05 32.41
C CYS A 2 -14.41 -29.71 31.68
N ARG A 3 -15.49 -28.99 31.99
CA ARG A 3 -15.78 -27.69 31.29
C ARG A 3 -14.72 -26.60 31.55
N ARG A 4 -14.14 -26.57 32.76
CA ARG A 4 -13.04 -25.66 33.10
C ARG A 4 -11.72 -26.05 32.43
N LEU A 5 -11.45 -27.34 32.31
CA LEU A 5 -10.28 -27.88 31.61
C LEU A 5 -10.35 -27.59 30.11
N VAL A 6 -11.52 -27.72 29.49
CA VAL A 6 -11.74 -27.37 28.07
C VAL A 6 -11.52 -25.88 27.81
N ILE A 7 -11.99 -25.02 28.72
CA ILE A 7 -11.77 -23.55 28.60
C ILE A 7 -10.29 -23.19 28.76
N ILE A 8 -9.60 -23.83 29.75
CA ILE A 8 -8.16 -23.59 29.95
C ILE A 8 -7.37 -24.13 28.76
N PHE A 9 -7.74 -25.26 28.16
CA PHE A 9 -7.09 -25.82 26.98
C PHE A 9 -7.36 -24.96 25.74
N ALA A 10 -8.57 -24.42 25.57
CA ALA A 10 -8.90 -23.46 24.50
C ALA A 10 -8.15 -22.13 24.65
N VAL A 11 -7.99 -21.64 25.88
CA VAL A 11 -7.20 -20.42 26.16
C VAL A 11 -5.71 -20.65 25.93
N LEU A 12 -5.19 -21.84 26.29
CA LEU A 12 -3.81 -22.23 25.99
C LEU A 12 -3.55 -22.42 24.48
N LEU A 13 -4.52 -22.93 23.72
CA LEU A 13 -4.41 -23.04 22.26
C LEU A 13 -4.41 -21.65 21.56
N VAL A 14 -5.12 -20.69 22.11
CA VAL A 14 -5.12 -19.29 21.62
C VAL A 14 -3.82 -18.55 22.01
N ALA A 15 -3.16 -18.96 23.11
CA ALA A 15 -1.90 -18.36 23.57
C ALA A 15 -0.66 -18.90 22.83
N LEU A 16 -0.81 -19.93 21.98
CA LEU A 16 0.27 -20.47 21.14
C LEU A 16 0.28 -19.85 19.73
N SER A 17 -0.49 -18.77 19.48
CA SER A 17 -0.33 -18.00 18.26
C SER A 17 1.06 -17.35 18.31
N GLU A 18 1.96 -17.83 17.48
CA GLU A 18 3.24 -17.17 17.23
C GLU A 18 2.95 -15.72 16.85
N ALA A 19 3.63 -14.79 17.51
CA ALA A 19 3.54 -13.39 17.15
C ALA A 19 4.24 -13.18 15.80
N SER A 20 3.51 -13.41 14.71
CA SER A 20 3.99 -13.17 13.36
C SER A 20 3.79 -11.67 13.05
N ALA A 21 4.88 -10.98 12.75
CA ALA A 21 4.84 -9.59 12.30
C ALA A 21 4.74 -9.58 10.77
N GLN A 22 3.80 -8.81 10.23
CA GLN A 22 3.72 -8.56 8.79
C GLN A 22 4.93 -7.76 8.33
N TYR A 23 5.54 -8.18 7.21
CA TYR A 23 6.71 -7.54 6.64
C TYR A 23 6.38 -6.22 5.93
N ASP A 24 5.35 -6.22 5.09
CA ASP A 24 4.97 -5.03 4.31
C ASP A 24 4.22 -3.99 5.17
N ALA A 25 4.57 -2.72 4.96
CA ALA A 25 3.94 -1.61 5.67
C ALA A 25 2.47 -1.40 5.26
N ASN A 26 1.67 -0.97 6.22
CA ASN A 26 0.25 -0.70 6.05
C ASN A 26 -0.02 0.82 6.01
N TYR A 27 -0.97 1.23 5.19
CA TYR A 27 -1.35 2.62 5.00
C TYR A 27 -2.86 2.81 5.22
N ALA A 28 -3.22 3.85 5.96
CA ALA A 28 -4.62 4.22 6.14
C ALA A 28 -5.27 4.72 4.84
N HIS A 29 -4.48 5.38 3.98
CA HIS A 29 -4.89 5.85 2.65
C HIS A 29 -4.61 4.82 1.53
N TYR A 30 -4.67 3.50 1.84
CA TYR A 30 -4.37 2.43 0.87
C TYR A 30 -5.12 2.59 -0.46
N TRP A 31 -6.35 3.10 -0.43
CA TRP A 31 -7.19 3.34 -1.58
C TRP A 31 -6.67 4.45 -2.53
N ALA A 32 -5.77 5.31 -2.04
CA ALA A 32 -5.08 6.32 -2.85
C ALA A 32 -3.67 5.88 -3.28
N MET A 33 -3.17 4.79 -2.68
CA MET A 33 -1.84 4.25 -2.92
C MET A 33 -1.91 2.78 -3.38
N GLU A 34 -2.86 2.44 -4.24
CA GLU A 34 -3.09 1.06 -4.68
C GLU A 34 -1.87 0.42 -5.37
N THR A 35 -0.99 1.25 -5.96
CA THR A 35 0.28 0.80 -6.55
C THR A 35 1.27 0.27 -5.51
N SER A 36 1.11 0.59 -4.22
CA SER A 36 1.98 0.09 -3.16
C SER A 36 1.86 -1.43 -2.96
N PHE A 37 0.67 -1.99 -3.21
CA PHE A 37 0.37 -3.41 -3.02
C PHE A 37 -0.11 -4.14 -4.28
N ASN A 38 -0.47 -3.44 -5.37
CA ASN A 38 -0.92 -4.08 -6.60
C ASN A 38 -0.32 -3.42 -7.86
N PRO A 39 0.63 -4.06 -8.55
CA PRO A 39 1.25 -3.50 -9.74
C PRO A 39 0.27 -3.35 -10.92
N ALA A 40 -0.87 -4.04 -10.92
CA ALA A 40 -1.89 -3.87 -11.96
C ALA A 40 -2.67 -2.55 -11.83
N ALA A 41 -2.53 -1.82 -10.72
CA ALA A 41 -3.17 -0.53 -10.50
C ALA A 41 -2.43 0.64 -11.19
N VAL A 42 -1.17 0.46 -11.63
CA VAL A 42 -0.40 1.55 -12.28
C VAL A 42 -1.09 2.07 -13.53
N GLY A 43 -1.14 3.38 -13.67
CA GLY A 43 -1.83 4.06 -14.77
C GLY A 43 -3.31 3.74 -14.85
N LYS A 44 -3.99 3.45 -13.75
CA LYS A 44 -5.42 3.12 -13.69
C LYS A 44 -6.28 4.24 -14.27
N GLU A 45 -5.93 5.46 -14.01
CA GLU A 45 -6.61 6.66 -14.48
C GLU A 45 -5.79 7.34 -15.59
N ASN A 46 -6.47 8.18 -16.40
CA ASN A 46 -5.81 8.91 -17.50
C ASN A 46 -5.09 10.18 -16.99
N VAL A 47 -4.31 10.01 -15.93
CA VAL A 47 -3.54 11.09 -15.28
C VAL A 47 -2.10 10.64 -15.03
N ILE A 48 -1.19 11.59 -14.94
CA ILE A 48 0.06 11.35 -14.23
C ILE A 48 -0.28 11.45 -12.76
N ASN A 49 0.00 10.42 -12.01
CA ASN A 49 -0.24 10.35 -10.59
C ASN A 49 1.09 10.29 -9.85
N VAL A 50 1.26 11.16 -8.87
CA VAL A 50 2.41 11.15 -7.94
C VAL A 50 1.82 11.10 -6.54
N ALA A 51 2.31 10.19 -5.72
CA ALA A 51 1.86 10.03 -4.35
C ALA A 51 3.04 9.92 -3.39
N ALA A 52 2.88 10.46 -2.21
CA ALA A 52 3.82 10.30 -1.10
C ALA A 52 3.03 10.17 0.20
N ALA A 53 3.54 9.37 1.12
CA ALA A 53 2.98 9.23 2.45
C ALA A 53 4.09 9.14 3.50
N TYR A 54 3.80 9.67 4.67
CA TYR A 54 4.59 9.50 5.86
C TYR A 54 3.70 8.97 6.97
N ASN A 55 4.04 7.78 7.45
CA ASN A 55 3.33 7.12 8.53
C ASN A 55 4.24 7.06 9.77
N ASN A 56 3.72 7.51 10.90
CA ASN A 56 4.36 7.46 12.20
C ASN A 56 3.51 6.59 13.12
N THR A 57 3.86 5.32 13.21
CA THR A 57 3.07 4.28 13.87
C THR A 57 3.42 4.19 15.35
N LEU A 58 2.43 3.94 16.22
CA LEU A 58 2.63 3.77 17.68
C LEU A 58 3.41 4.94 18.31
N THR A 59 2.95 6.16 18.06
CA THR A 59 3.59 7.35 18.63
C THR A 59 3.61 7.31 20.16
N GLY A 60 4.73 7.69 20.77
CA GLY A 60 4.95 7.62 22.21
C GLY A 60 5.79 6.42 22.66
N PHE A 61 6.09 5.48 21.78
CA PHE A 61 7.09 4.44 22.03
C PHE A 61 8.46 4.86 21.51
N GLU A 62 9.50 4.45 22.21
CA GLU A 62 10.87 4.63 21.74
C GLU A 62 11.11 3.78 20.48
N ASN A 63 11.82 4.33 19.48
CA ASN A 63 12.09 3.67 18.21
C ASN A 63 10.83 3.15 17.48
N ASN A 64 9.71 3.86 17.62
CA ASN A 64 8.46 3.50 16.98
C ASN A 64 8.58 3.42 15.44
N PRO A 65 7.77 2.58 14.77
CA PRO A 65 7.83 2.42 13.33
C PRO A 65 7.52 3.72 12.57
N ARG A 66 8.33 3.99 11.53
CA ARG A 66 8.19 5.16 10.65
C ARG A 66 8.34 4.73 9.21
N THR A 67 7.31 4.92 8.43
CA THR A 67 7.28 4.54 7.03
C THR A 67 7.22 5.77 6.14
N MET A 68 8.08 5.82 5.13
CA MET A 68 8.02 6.78 4.02
C MET A 68 7.69 6.02 2.75
N TYR A 69 6.75 6.54 1.98
CA TYR A 69 6.37 6.00 0.68
C TYR A 69 6.36 7.10 -0.36
N ALA A 70 6.82 6.81 -1.55
CA ALA A 70 6.69 7.66 -2.72
C ALA A 70 6.45 6.80 -3.96
N SER A 71 5.57 7.25 -4.85
CA SER A 71 5.33 6.61 -6.14
C SER A 71 5.00 7.62 -7.21
N ALA A 72 5.25 7.22 -8.45
CA ALA A 72 4.77 7.93 -9.62
C ALA A 72 4.33 6.91 -10.66
N ASP A 73 3.17 7.16 -11.28
CA ASP A 73 2.65 6.29 -12.34
C ASP A 73 1.92 7.10 -13.41
N LEU A 74 1.86 6.54 -14.60
CA LEU A 74 1.18 7.11 -15.73
C LEU A 74 0.66 6.03 -16.68
N PRO A 75 -0.47 6.24 -17.35
CA PRO A 75 -0.91 5.43 -18.47
C PRO A 75 -0.24 5.89 -19.78
N PHE A 76 -0.14 4.98 -20.73
CA PHE A 76 0.21 5.29 -22.11
C PHE A 76 -0.53 4.35 -23.06
N PHE A 77 -0.64 4.75 -24.32
CA PHE A 77 -1.29 3.95 -25.35
C PHE A 77 -0.24 3.44 -26.34
N ALA A 78 -0.12 2.12 -26.47
CA ALA A 78 0.79 1.45 -27.40
C ALA A 78 0.16 0.15 -27.91
N ILE A 79 0.55 -0.30 -29.10
CA ILE A 79 0.17 -1.59 -29.68
C ILE A 79 -1.36 -1.85 -29.60
N GLY A 80 -2.17 -0.79 -29.83
CA GLY A 80 -3.63 -0.91 -29.84
C GLY A 80 -4.29 -1.09 -28.47
N SER A 81 -3.57 -0.93 -27.36
CA SER A 81 -4.09 -1.07 -26.01
C SER A 81 -3.56 0.01 -25.06
N PHE A 82 -4.21 0.14 -23.90
CA PHE A 82 -3.71 0.96 -22.81
C PHE A 82 -2.74 0.16 -21.93
N HIS A 83 -1.71 0.83 -21.50
CA HIS A 83 -0.69 0.32 -20.61
C HIS A 83 -0.51 1.28 -19.44
N GLY A 84 0.07 0.81 -18.36
CA GLY A 84 0.52 1.62 -17.24
C GLY A 84 1.98 1.34 -16.96
N VAL A 85 2.70 2.36 -16.54
CA VAL A 85 4.06 2.23 -16.03
C VAL A 85 4.19 3.10 -14.78
N GLY A 86 4.96 2.63 -13.81
CA GLY A 86 5.18 3.35 -12.58
C GLY A 86 6.45 2.90 -11.86
N GLY A 87 6.78 3.65 -10.85
CA GLY A 87 7.85 3.31 -9.92
C GLY A 87 7.43 3.66 -8.50
N GLN A 88 7.97 2.94 -7.55
CA GLN A 88 7.75 3.18 -6.13
C GLN A 88 9.04 3.07 -5.33
N PHE A 89 9.07 3.82 -4.26
CA PHE A 89 10.07 3.79 -3.22
C PHE A 89 9.37 3.71 -1.86
N GLN A 90 9.82 2.81 -1.02
CA GLN A 90 9.38 2.68 0.37
C GLN A 90 10.60 2.57 1.26
N ASN A 91 10.56 3.25 2.39
CA ASN A 91 11.54 3.12 3.45
C ASN A 91 10.78 2.99 4.77
N ASP A 92 10.93 1.86 5.41
CA ASP A 92 10.29 1.53 6.67
C ASP A 92 11.36 1.29 7.74
N GLN A 93 11.25 1.98 8.85
CA GLN A 93 12.15 1.84 9.98
C GLN A 93 11.36 1.31 11.17
N ILE A 94 11.73 0.14 11.66
CA ILE A 94 11.07 -0.55 12.78
C ILE A 94 12.15 -0.91 13.81
N GLY A 95 12.20 -0.19 14.90
CA GLY A 95 13.25 -0.39 15.90
C GLY A 95 14.65 -0.15 15.32
N LEU A 96 15.48 -1.19 15.32
CA LEU A 96 16.83 -1.19 14.77
C LEU A 96 16.91 -1.66 13.32
N PHE A 97 15.79 -2.11 12.74
CA PHE A 97 15.70 -2.53 11.34
C PHE A 97 15.27 -1.40 10.44
N LYS A 98 15.84 -1.36 9.24
CA LYS A 98 15.44 -0.48 8.18
C LYS A 98 15.23 -1.27 6.89
N HIS A 99 13.99 -1.29 6.41
CA HIS A 99 13.56 -1.95 5.20
C HIS A 99 13.43 -0.91 4.08
N THR A 100 14.12 -1.10 2.99
CA THR A 100 14.00 -0.21 1.82
C THR A 100 13.59 -1.02 0.61
N LYS A 101 12.51 -0.61 -0.05
CA LYS A 101 11.98 -1.25 -1.27
C LYS A 101 11.98 -0.22 -2.40
N MET A 102 12.57 -0.59 -3.52
CA MET A 102 12.49 0.17 -4.78
C MET A 102 11.95 -0.76 -5.85
N ALA A 103 10.94 -0.32 -6.60
CA ALA A 103 10.39 -1.16 -7.65
C ALA A 103 9.93 -0.34 -8.84
N VAL A 104 10.01 -0.95 -10.02
CA VAL A 104 9.36 -0.52 -11.24
C VAL A 104 8.20 -1.45 -11.55
N GLN A 105 7.13 -0.88 -12.10
CA GLN A 105 5.86 -1.57 -12.31
C GLN A 105 5.38 -1.34 -13.74
N TYR A 106 4.78 -2.37 -14.31
CA TYR A 106 4.15 -2.31 -15.62
C TYR A 106 2.81 -3.03 -15.58
N ALA A 107 1.80 -2.47 -16.25
CA ALA A 107 0.49 -3.08 -16.38
C ALA A 107 -0.02 -3.03 -17.82
N TYR A 108 -0.60 -4.12 -18.28
CA TYR A 108 -1.33 -4.24 -19.53
C TYR A 108 -2.83 -4.20 -19.25
N LYS A 109 -3.57 -3.39 -20.02
CA LYS A 109 -4.99 -3.15 -19.80
C LYS A 109 -5.81 -3.48 -21.03
N ARG A 110 -6.95 -4.14 -20.82
CA ARG A 110 -7.88 -4.50 -21.88
C ARG A 110 -9.33 -4.39 -21.42
N SER A 111 -10.18 -3.91 -22.30
CA SER A 111 -11.63 -3.94 -22.07
C SER A 111 -12.13 -5.38 -22.17
N LEU A 112 -12.85 -5.84 -21.14
CA LEU A 112 -13.39 -7.19 -21.03
C LEU A 112 -14.68 -7.16 -20.20
N PHE A 113 -15.73 -7.87 -20.62
CA PHE A 113 -17.02 -7.97 -19.91
C PHE A 113 -17.62 -6.63 -19.49
N GLY A 114 -17.50 -5.59 -20.31
CA GLY A 114 -18.03 -4.25 -20.01
C GLY A 114 -17.20 -3.42 -19.02
N GLY A 115 -16.11 -3.96 -18.54
CA GLY A 115 -15.13 -3.29 -17.67
C GLY A 115 -13.74 -3.26 -18.28
N VAL A 116 -12.75 -2.94 -17.46
CA VAL A 116 -11.33 -2.97 -17.82
C VAL A 116 -10.60 -3.91 -16.88
N ILE A 117 -9.99 -4.95 -17.46
CA ILE A 117 -9.05 -5.81 -16.73
C ILE A 117 -7.62 -5.29 -16.95
N SER A 118 -6.84 -5.32 -15.91
CA SER A 118 -5.42 -4.96 -15.89
C SER A 118 -4.62 -6.12 -15.30
N ALA A 119 -3.55 -6.52 -15.96
CA ALA A 119 -2.57 -7.46 -15.46
C ALA A 119 -1.23 -6.73 -15.28
N GLY A 120 -0.64 -6.81 -14.10
CA GLY A 120 0.56 -6.07 -13.75
C GLY A 120 1.68 -6.95 -13.24
N VAL A 121 2.89 -6.49 -13.46
CA VAL A 121 4.12 -7.07 -12.92
C VAL A 121 4.94 -5.98 -12.24
N GLN A 122 5.68 -6.38 -11.22
CA GLN A 122 6.61 -5.56 -10.48
C GLN A 122 7.96 -6.26 -10.43
N ILE A 123 9.01 -5.49 -10.62
CA ILE A 123 10.39 -5.91 -10.43
C ILE A 123 11.04 -4.88 -9.52
N GLY A 124 11.72 -5.35 -8.48
CA GLY A 124 12.29 -4.46 -7.48
C GLY A 124 13.52 -5.03 -6.79
N MET A 125 14.04 -4.22 -5.91
CA MET A 125 15.08 -4.58 -4.95
C MET A 125 14.61 -4.25 -3.55
N LEU A 126 14.85 -5.18 -2.65
CA LEU A 126 14.70 -5.03 -1.21
C LEU A 126 16.10 -4.87 -0.61
N SER A 127 16.25 -3.97 0.32
CA SER A 127 17.46 -3.79 1.11
C SER A 127 17.09 -3.74 2.58
N GLU A 128 17.67 -4.65 3.32
CA GLU A 128 17.52 -4.78 4.77
C GLU A 128 18.78 -4.27 5.44
N LYS A 129 18.60 -3.52 6.51
CA LYS A 129 19.69 -2.99 7.31
C LYS A 129 19.38 -3.14 8.78
N PHE A 130 20.34 -3.64 9.53
CA PHE A 130 20.24 -3.80 10.98
C PHE A 130 21.38 -3.03 11.66
N ASP A 131 21.03 -2.15 12.61
CA ASP A 131 22.00 -1.36 13.37
C ASP A 131 22.39 -2.09 14.66
N GLY A 132 23.37 -2.96 14.56
CA GLY A 132 23.90 -3.72 15.70
C GLY A 132 24.63 -2.88 16.73
N THR A 133 25.00 -1.63 16.41
CA THR A 133 25.71 -0.73 17.34
C THR A 133 24.84 -0.25 18.49
N LYS A 134 23.51 -0.36 18.35
CA LYS A 134 22.51 0.09 19.32
C LYS A 134 21.86 -1.06 20.09
N VAL A 135 22.33 -2.28 19.89
CA VAL A 135 21.81 -3.43 20.67
C VAL A 135 22.37 -3.33 22.08
N ASP A 136 21.48 -3.27 23.06
CA ASP A 136 21.84 -3.36 24.48
C ASP A 136 21.89 -4.85 24.86
N THR A 137 23.11 -5.39 24.98
CA THR A 137 23.35 -6.78 25.37
C THR A 137 23.81 -6.86 26.81
N GLU A 138 23.21 -7.75 27.62
CA GLU A 138 23.66 -8.00 29.01
C GLU A 138 25.13 -8.48 29.03
N THR A 139 25.56 -9.17 27.98
CA THR A 139 26.95 -9.64 27.83
C THR A 139 27.64 -8.80 26.74
N PRO A 140 28.68 -8.02 27.08
CA PRO A 140 29.44 -7.27 26.07
C PRO A 140 30.00 -8.20 24.97
N ASN A 141 29.81 -7.83 23.71
CA ASN A 141 30.25 -8.58 22.53
C ASN A 141 29.63 -9.99 22.39
N ASP A 142 28.32 -10.13 22.67
CA ASP A 142 27.60 -11.36 22.40
C ASP A 142 27.70 -11.73 20.90
N PRO A 143 28.29 -12.88 20.53
CA PRO A 143 28.45 -13.28 19.14
C PRO A 143 27.12 -13.60 18.42
N ALA A 144 26.01 -13.63 19.15
CA ALA A 144 24.66 -13.79 18.56
C ALA A 144 24.16 -12.53 17.84
N PHE A 145 24.74 -11.35 18.16
CA PHE A 145 24.36 -10.08 17.57
C PHE A 145 25.56 -9.43 16.85
N PRO A 146 25.36 -8.87 15.64
CA PRO A 146 26.40 -8.07 15.02
C PRO A 146 26.70 -6.83 15.91
N SER A 147 27.97 -6.57 16.16
CA SER A 147 28.42 -5.35 16.88
C SER A 147 28.53 -4.11 15.98
N THR A 148 28.29 -4.28 14.70
CA THR A 148 28.35 -3.26 13.65
C THR A 148 27.02 -3.19 12.90
N GLU A 149 26.88 -2.19 12.05
CA GLU A 149 25.80 -2.11 11.10
C GLU A 149 26.02 -3.16 10.01
N VAL A 150 24.98 -3.96 9.72
CA VAL A 150 24.98 -4.97 8.66
C VAL A 150 23.82 -4.68 7.71
N ASP A 151 24.08 -4.88 6.42
CA ASP A 151 23.07 -4.70 5.38
C ASP A 151 23.14 -5.81 4.34
N GLY A 152 22.05 -6.01 3.65
CA GLY A 152 21.93 -6.95 2.56
C GLY A 152 20.85 -6.52 1.59
N SER A 153 20.83 -7.11 0.41
CA SER A 153 19.81 -6.82 -0.60
C SER A 153 19.42 -8.06 -1.37
N ALA A 154 18.17 -8.10 -1.84
CA ALA A 154 17.63 -9.17 -2.65
C ALA A 154 16.73 -8.63 -3.75
N PHE A 155 16.63 -9.37 -4.85
CA PHE A 155 15.73 -9.09 -5.95
C PHE A 155 14.31 -9.53 -5.59
N ASP A 156 13.31 -8.72 -5.96
CA ASP A 156 11.91 -8.92 -5.64
C ASP A 156 11.03 -8.91 -6.87
N ILE A 157 10.04 -9.80 -6.91
CA ILE A 157 9.05 -9.89 -7.98
C ILE A 157 7.66 -9.86 -7.38
N GLY A 158 6.77 -9.07 -8.00
CA GLY A 158 5.35 -9.06 -7.69
C GLY A 158 4.50 -9.13 -8.95
N VAL A 159 3.30 -9.66 -8.80
CA VAL A 159 2.30 -9.76 -9.88
C VAL A 159 0.94 -9.36 -9.35
N GLY A 160 0.06 -8.89 -10.24
CA GLY A 160 -1.29 -8.53 -9.85
C GLY A 160 -2.28 -8.56 -11.00
N LEU A 161 -3.54 -8.63 -10.60
CA LEU A 161 -4.70 -8.44 -11.46
C LEU A 161 -5.59 -7.38 -10.83
N TYR A 162 -6.22 -6.57 -11.68
CA TYR A 162 -7.15 -5.53 -11.26
C TYR A 162 -8.29 -5.42 -12.26
N TYR A 163 -9.51 -5.32 -11.78
CA TYR A 163 -10.69 -5.19 -12.61
C TYR A 163 -11.55 -4.03 -12.16
N THR A 164 -11.93 -3.17 -13.09
CA THR A 164 -12.86 -2.07 -12.86
C THR A 164 -14.09 -2.24 -13.73
N HIS A 165 -15.28 -2.10 -13.15
CA HIS A 165 -16.55 -2.12 -13.86
C HIS A 165 -17.50 -1.07 -13.30
N GLY A 166 -17.79 -0.05 -14.08
CA GLY A 166 -18.66 1.05 -13.64
C GLY A 166 -18.15 1.74 -12.39
N ASN A 167 -18.84 1.56 -11.29
CA ASN A 167 -18.51 2.15 -9.98
C ASN A 167 -17.75 1.18 -9.05
N ALA A 168 -17.53 -0.06 -9.47
CA ALA A 168 -16.89 -1.11 -8.68
C ALA A 168 -15.47 -1.39 -9.15
N TYR A 169 -14.62 -1.80 -8.24
CA TYR A 169 -13.33 -2.39 -8.56
C TYR A 169 -13.00 -3.53 -7.61
N ALA A 170 -12.16 -4.44 -8.10
CA ALA A 170 -11.53 -5.46 -7.29
C ALA A 170 -10.13 -5.77 -7.84
N GLY A 171 -9.23 -6.15 -6.97
CA GLY A 171 -7.87 -6.50 -7.33
C GLY A 171 -7.31 -7.59 -6.44
N VAL A 172 -6.40 -8.38 -7.00
CA VAL A 172 -5.60 -9.37 -6.28
C VAL A 172 -4.15 -9.20 -6.69
N SER A 173 -3.23 -9.40 -5.77
CA SER A 173 -1.80 -9.36 -6.06
C SER A 173 -1.01 -10.22 -5.11
N VAL A 174 0.20 -10.54 -5.53
CA VAL A 174 1.20 -11.24 -4.73
C VAL A 174 2.50 -10.48 -4.86
N HIS A 175 3.08 -10.07 -3.74
CA HIS A 175 4.44 -9.54 -3.64
C HIS A 175 5.37 -10.64 -3.12
N HIS A 176 6.66 -10.45 -3.28
CA HIS A 176 7.69 -11.39 -2.84
C HIS A 176 7.49 -12.80 -3.39
N LEU A 177 7.03 -12.88 -4.67
CA LEU A 177 6.68 -14.15 -5.32
C LEU A 177 7.87 -15.13 -5.39
N ASN A 178 9.08 -14.61 -5.44
CA ASN A 178 10.32 -15.38 -5.45
C ASN A 178 10.86 -15.71 -4.04
N SER A 179 10.13 -15.37 -2.97
CA SER A 179 10.53 -15.54 -1.56
C SER A 179 11.99 -15.13 -1.33
N PRO A 180 12.33 -13.84 -1.57
CA PRO A 180 13.71 -13.40 -1.55
C PRO A 180 14.32 -13.62 -0.17
N THR A 181 15.59 -14.05 -0.16
CA THR A 181 16.41 -14.18 1.05
C THR A 181 17.45 -13.07 1.04
N VAL A 182 17.49 -12.27 2.09
CA VAL A 182 18.48 -11.23 2.30
C VAL A 182 19.52 -11.74 3.29
N GLU A 183 20.76 -11.82 2.85
CA GLU A 183 21.88 -12.20 3.71
C GLU A 183 22.33 -10.98 4.50
N LEU A 184 22.17 -11.02 5.83
CA LEU A 184 22.59 -9.96 6.76
C LEU A 184 23.91 -10.36 7.42
N GLY A 185 25.04 -9.86 6.90
CA GLY A 185 26.35 -10.23 7.36
C GLY A 185 26.70 -11.69 7.04
N GLU A 186 27.54 -12.31 7.87
CA GLU A 186 28.08 -13.66 7.60
C GLU A 186 27.20 -14.82 8.13
N ARG A 187 26.16 -14.54 8.93
CA ARG A 187 25.51 -15.58 9.74
C ARG A 187 23.97 -15.51 9.81
N GLN A 188 23.34 -14.50 9.24
CA GLN A 188 21.90 -14.32 9.37
C GLN A 188 21.24 -14.18 8.01
N ASP A 189 20.39 -15.12 7.67
CA ASP A 189 19.54 -15.10 6.50
C ASP A 189 18.14 -14.65 6.90
N PHE A 190 17.67 -13.59 6.27
CA PHE A 190 16.31 -13.10 6.46
C PHE A 190 15.47 -13.45 5.22
N LYS A 191 14.62 -14.47 5.34
CA LYS A 191 13.73 -14.90 4.27
C LYS A 191 12.41 -14.12 4.35
N ILE A 192 12.01 -13.53 3.23
CA ILE A 192 10.76 -12.79 3.10
C ILE A 192 9.73 -13.70 2.43
N GLU A 193 8.64 -13.99 3.14
CA GLU A 193 7.58 -14.84 2.61
C GLU A 193 6.67 -14.06 1.66
N PRO A 194 5.99 -14.75 0.71
CA PRO A 194 5.06 -14.10 -0.22
C PRO A 194 3.90 -13.44 0.52
N ALA A 195 3.60 -12.19 0.15
CA ALA A 195 2.47 -11.44 0.66
C ALA A 195 1.35 -11.37 -0.38
N TYR A 196 0.15 -11.78 0.02
CA TYR A 196 -1.05 -11.83 -0.80
C TYR A 196 -1.97 -10.68 -0.43
N TYR A 197 -2.48 -9.99 -1.45
CA TYR A 197 -3.38 -8.85 -1.27
C TYR A 197 -4.69 -9.09 -2.02
N PHE A 198 -5.78 -8.72 -1.39
CA PHE A 198 -7.09 -8.59 -2.01
C PHE A 198 -7.65 -7.21 -1.70
N THR A 199 -8.08 -6.47 -2.72
CA THR A 199 -8.74 -5.18 -2.56
C THR A 199 -10.06 -5.15 -3.30
N ALA A 200 -11.02 -4.43 -2.76
CA ALA A 200 -12.29 -4.15 -3.42
C ALA A 200 -12.86 -2.81 -2.95
N GLY A 201 -13.64 -2.18 -3.81
CA GLY A 201 -14.33 -0.96 -3.45
C GLY A 201 -15.48 -0.62 -4.40
N TYR A 202 -16.32 0.30 -3.95
CA TYR A 202 -17.49 0.73 -4.69
C TYR A 202 -17.72 2.23 -4.51
N ASN A 203 -18.18 2.91 -5.55
CA ASN A 203 -18.55 4.31 -5.51
C ASN A 203 -20.07 4.46 -5.57
N ILE A 204 -20.71 4.69 -4.41
CA ILE A 204 -22.16 4.89 -4.27
C ILE A 204 -22.47 6.36 -4.55
N LYS A 205 -23.04 6.65 -5.72
CA LYS A 205 -23.53 7.98 -6.06
C LYS A 205 -24.88 8.23 -5.38
N LEU A 206 -24.99 9.31 -4.61
CA LEU A 206 -26.23 9.71 -3.97
C LEU A 206 -27.11 10.53 -4.91
N LYS A 207 -28.37 10.80 -4.49
CA LYS A 207 -29.28 11.72 -5.21
C LYS A 207 -28.67 13.11 -5.36
N ASN A 208 -27.92 13.56 -4.35
CA ASN A 208 -27.11 14.78 -4.46
C ASN A 208 -25.85 14.47 -5.29
N PRO A 209 -25.66 15.07 -6.47
CA PRO A 209 -24.55 14.76 -7.37
C PRO A 209 -23.18 15.16 -6.80
N PHE A 210 -23.14 16.02 -5.80
CA PHE A 210 -21.91 16.46 -5.14
C PHE A 210 -21.40 15.46 -4.10
N ILE A 211 -22.25 14.53 -3.65
CA ILE A 211 -21.91 13.62 -2.55
C ILE A 211 -21.90 12.17 -3.04
N SER A 212 -20.84 11.45 -2.70
CA SER A 212 -20.75 10.00 -2.88
C SER A 212 -20.22 9.33 -1.61
N ILE A 213 -20.56 8.05 -1.44
CA ILE A 213 -20.01 7.20 -0.39
C ILE A 213 -19.11 6.17 -1.03
N GLN A 214 -17.91 6.01 -0.51
CA GLN A 214 -16.89 5.12 -1.08
C GLN A 214 -16.44 4.10 -0.03
N PRO A 215 -17.17 2.98 0.13
CA PRO A 215 -16.67 1.84 0.87
C PRO A 215 -15.53 1.18 0.10
N SER A 216 -14.50 0.73 0.81
CA SER A 216 -13.38 -0.03 0.29
C SER A 216 -12.83 -0.99 1.34
N ALA A 217 -12.17 -2.04 0.89
CA ALA A 217 -11.50 -2.99 1.75
C ALA A 217 -10.16 -3.40 1.15
N LEU A 218 -9.19 -3.66 2.01
CA LEU A 218 -7.91 -4.27 1.70
C LEU A 218 -7.68 -5.40 2.69
N VAL A 219 -7.37 -6.59 2.18
CA VAL A 219 -6.95 -7.74 2.97
C VAL A 219 -5.53 -8.11 2.55
N GLN A 220 -4.67 -8.28 3.52
CA GLN A 220 -3.28 -8.71 3.38
C GLN A 220 -3.07 -10.00 4.17
N TYR A 221 -2.33 -10.95 3.57
CA TYR A 221 -1.96 -12.23 4.19
C TYR A 221 -0.54 -12.60 3.77
N ASP A 222 0.33 -12.92 4.70
CA ASP A 222 1.75 -13.25 4.48
C ASP A 222 2.12 -14.71 4.79
N GLY A 223 1.12 -15.59 4.85
CA GLY A 223 1.31 -17.00 5.20
C GLY A 223 1.14 -17.29 6.70
N SER A 224 1.35 -16.30 7.57
CA SER A 224 1.30 -16.46 9.03
C SER A 224 0.22 -15.58 9.66
N ALA A 225 0.13 -14.32 9.26
CA ALA A 225 -0.81 -13.34 9.79
C ALA A 225 -1.68 -12.76 8.68
N TYR A 226 -2.87 -12.32 9.04
CA TYR A 226 -3.73 -11.55 8.13
C TYR A 226 -4.12 -10.22 8.77
N ARG A 227 -4.25 -9.20 7.94
CA ARG A 227 -4.84 -7.91 8.28
C ARG A 227 -5.94 -7.59 7.29
N ALA A 228 -7.06 -7.08 7.78
CA ALA A 228 -8.14 -6.58 6.95
C ALA A 228 -8.43 -5.13 7.35
N ASP A 229 -8.39 -4.22 6.40
CA ASP A 229 -8.72 -2.81 6.58
C ASP A 229 -9.98 -2.50 5.78
N ILE A 230 -11.04 -2.10 6.46
CA ILE A 230 -12.33 -1.74 5.87
C ILE A 230 -12.54 -0.26 6.10
N THR A 231 -12.73 0.51 5.04
CA THR A 231 -12.86 1.97 5.12
C THR A 231 -14.15 2.43 4.42
N ALA A 232 -14.86 3.34 5.05
CA ALA A 232 -15.99 4.04 4.44
C ALA A 232 -15.73 5.55 4.44
N ARG A 233 -15.81 6.17 3.26
CA ARG A 233 -15.54 7.60 3.08
C ARG A 233 -16.76 8.28 2.49
N VAL A 234 -17.14 9.44 3.02
CA VAL A 234 -18.04 10.38 2.37
C VAL A 234 -17.19 11.39 1.62
N LYS A 235 -17.44 11.51 0.33
CA LYS A 235 -16.71 12.41 -0.57
C LYS A 235 -17.68 13.47 -1.10
N TYR A 236 -17.30 14.73 -0.91
CA TYR A 236 -17.95 15.89 -1.51
C TYR A 236 -17.10 16.42 -2.66
N THR A 237 -17.68 16.55 -3.86
CA THR A 237 -16.98 17.05 -5.05
C THR A 237 -17.77 18.19 -5.66
N ASN A 238 -17.14 19.35 -5.80
CA ASN A 238 -17.69 20.49 -6.48
C ASN A 238 -16.62 21.11 -7.38
N ASP A 239 -16.82 20.97 -8.69
CA ASP A 239 -15.87 21.39 -9.73
C ASP A 239 -14.46 20.77 -9.50
N LYS A 240 -13.44 21.58 -9.33
CA LYS A 240 -12.04 21.13 -9.11
C LYS A 240 -11.69 20.92 -7.64
N LYS A 241 -12.66 21.07 -6.75
CA LYS A 241 -12.48 20.90 -5.30
C LYS A 241 -13.15 19.61 -4.84
N MET A 242 -12.43 18.84 -4.07
CA MET A 242 -12.96 17.64 -3.47
C MET A 242 -12.53 17.61 -2.00
N LEU A 243 -13.46 17.26 -1.14
CA LEU A 243 -13.21 17.00 0.28
C LEU A 243 -13.71 15.59 0.61
N TYR A 244 -13.06 14.93 1.53
CA TYR A 244 -13.55 13.67 2.07
C TYR A 244 -13.32 13.61 3.58
N ALA A 245 -14.19 12.88 4.24
CA ALA A 245 -13.99 12.39 5.59
C ALA A 245 -14.40 10.92 5.64
N GLY A 246 -13.80 10.14 6.50
CA GLY A 246 -14.08 8.71 6.58
C GLY A 246 -13.65 8.09 7.88
N VAL A 247 -14.08 6.85 8.04
CA VAL A 247 -13.69 5.97 9.13
C VAL A 247 -13.20 4.65 8.57
N GLY A 248 -12.14 4.14 9.15
CA GLY A 248 -11.59 2.83 8.88
C GLY A 248 -11.68 1.94 10.12
N CYS A 249 -11.75 0.65 9.89
CA CYS A 249 -11.70 -0.36 10.94
C CYS A 249 -10.82 -1.52 10.46
N SER A 250 -9.83 -1.86 11.25
CA SER A 250 -9.07 -3.09 11.12
C SER A 250 -9.54 -4.02 12.25
N PRO A 251 -10.39 -5.02 11.96
CA PRO A 251 -10.94 -5.91 13.00
C PRO A 251 -9.84 -6.48 13.87
N THR A 252 -10.03 -6.51 15.17
CA THR A 252 -9.07 -6.95 16.20
C THR A 252 -7.81 -6.10 16.36
N ASN A 253 -7.63 -5.03 15.58
CA ASN A 253 -6.41 -4.24 15.59
C ASN A 253 -6.67 -2.75 15.93
N SER A 254 -7.48 -2.04 15.13
CA SER A 254 -7.58 -0.58 15.25
C SER A 254 -8.84 0.03 14.62
N VAL A 255 -9.08 1.29 14.96
CA VAL A 255 -10.06 2.16 14.31
C VAL A 255 -9.35 3.42 13.84
N THR A 256 -9.65 3.88 12.62
CA THR A 256 -8.98 5.01 11.97
C THR A 256 -9.98 6.08 11.60
N ALA A 257 -9.68 7.33 11.90
CA ALA A 257 -10.37 8.50 11.34
C ALA A 257 -9.54 9.09 10.20
N LEU A 258 -10.20 9.49 9.11
CA LEU A 258 -9.56 10.03 7.90
C LEU A 258 -10.23 11.33 7.50
N ILE A 259 -9.43 12.29 7.08
CA ILE A 259 -9.90 13.54 6.46
C ILE A 259 -8.92 13.98 5.37
N GLY A 260 -9.43 14.60 4.34
CA GLY A 260 -8.56 15.17 3.30
C GLY A 260 -9.34 15.83 2.18
N GLY A 261 -8.61 16.23 1.16
CA GLY A 261 -9.19 16.90 0.02
C GLY A 261 -8.26 17.00 -1.18
N ASN A 262 -8.82 17.47 -2.28
CA ASN A 262 -8.10 17.81 -3.50
C ASN A 262 -8.41 19.25 -3.87
N PHE A 263 -7.35 19.99 -4.17
CA PHE A 263 -7.40 21.37 -4.63
C PHE A 263 -6.50 21.52 -5.85
N HIS A 264 -7.09 21.65 -7.04
CA HIS A 264 -6.36 21.83 -8.30
C HIS A 264 -5.32 20.73 -8.62
N GLY A 265 -5.67 19.47 -8.33
CA GLY A 265 -4.81 18.33 -8.57
C GLY A 265 -3.89 17.95 -7.41
N ILE A 266 -3.77 18.81 -6.38
CA ILE A 266 -3.02 18.49 -5.16
C ILE A 266 -3.97 17.83 -4.16
N HIS A 267 -3.68 16.61 -3.78
CA HIS A 267 -4.36 15.84 -2.75
C HIS A 267 -3.60 15.95 -1.45
N ILE A 268 -4.30 16.22 -0.36
CA ILE A 268 -3.73 16.16 0.99
C ILE A 268 -4.68 15.34 1.84
N GLY A 269 -4.15 14.38 2.57
CA GLY A 269 -4.91 13.53 3.48
C GLY A 269 -4.19 13.37 4.79
N TYR A 270 -4.95 13.26 5.86
CA TYR A 270 -4.47 12.95 7.18
C TYR A 270 -5.33 11.86 7.79
N SER A 271 -4.70 10.93 8.49
CA SER A 271 -5.41 9.94 9.30
C SER A 271 -4.82 9.82 10.70
N TYR A 272 -5.69 9.45 11.62
CA TYR A 272 -5.36 9.10 12.98
C TYR A 272 -5.92 7.72 13.30
N GLU A 273 -5.06 6.79 13.67
CA GLU A 273 -5.40 5.41 14.00
C GLU A 273 -5.24 5.17 15.50
N VAL A 274 -6.27 4.63 16.12
CA VAL A 274 -6.29 4.23 17.53
C VAL A 274 -6.33 2.71 17.61
N TYR A 275 -5.36 2.13 18.32
CA TYR A 275 -5.31 0.69 18.51
C TYR A 275 -6.33 0.23 19.55
N THR A 276 -7.07 -0.82 19.22
CA THR A 276 -8.04 -1.49 20.11
C THR A 276 -7.51 -2.80 20.66
N SER A 277 -6.34 -3.23 20.18
CA SER A 277 -5.60 -4.41 20.66
C SER A 277 -4.84 -4.13 21.96
N ALA A 278 -4.20 -5.17 22.53
CA ALA A 278 -3.44 -5.07 23.79
C ALA A 278 -2.28 -4.04 23.76
N ILE A 279 -1.89 -3.53 22.58
CA ILE A 279 -0.83 -2.52 22.40
C ILE A 279 -1.40 -1.08 22.48
N SER A 280 -2.57 -0.87 23.07
CA SER A 280 -3.30 0.41 23.05
C SER A 280 -2.70 1.53 23.92
N PHE A 281 -1.55 1.36 24.51
CA PHE A 281 -0.97 2.30 25.49
C PHE A 281 -0.18 3.48 24.90
N GLY A 282 -0.20 3.66 23.56
CA GLY A 282 0.47 4.79 22.90
C GLY A 282 -0.50 5.88 22.46
N ASN A 283 0.05 6.94 21.87
CA ASN A 283 -0.72 8.06 21.31
C ASN A 283 -1.29 7.76 19.92
N GLY A 284 -1.43 6.47 19.53
CA GLY A 284 -1.93 6.04 18.24
C GLY A 284 -0.92 6.19 17.10
N SER A 285 -1.41 6.17 15.87
CA SER A 285 -0.60 6.36 14.66
C SER A 285 -1.13 7.51 13.82
N HIS A 286 -0.21 8.21 13.19
CA HIS A 286 -0.51 9.37 12.34
C HIS A 286 0.02 9.12 10.94
N GLU A 287 -0.80 9.33 9.92
CA GLU A 287 -0.38 9.27 8.54
C GLU A 287 -0.70 10.59 7.83
N LEU A 288 0.28 11.13 7.14
CA LEU A 288 0.13 12.24 6.22
C LEU A 288 0.29 11.72 4.79
N PHE A 289 -0.70 11.96 3.95
CA PHE A 289 -0.71 11.63 2.54
C PHE A 289 -0.68 12.91 1.70
N ILE A 290 0.17 12.95 0.68
CA ILE A 290 0.22 14.01 -0.32
C ILE A 290 0.24 13.35 -1.69
N GLY A 291 -0.63 13.83 -2.59
CA GLY A 291 -0.69 13.37 -3.97
C GLY A 291 -0.76 14.56 -4.94
N TYR A 292 -0.34 14.33 -6.17
CA TYR A 292 -0.52 15.25 -7.28
C TYR A 292 -1.02 14.48 -8.50
N GLN A 293 -2.09 14.98 -9.11
CA GLN A 293 -2.67 14.40 -10.32
C GLN A 293 -2.80 15.47 -11.40
N THR A 294 -2.35 15.15 -12.61
CA THR A 294 -2.51 16.00 -13.78
C THR A 294 -2.96 15.20 -14.99
N ASP A 295 -3.95 15.73 -15.70
CA ASP A 295 -4.55 15.07 -16.86
C ASP A 295 -3.55 14.84 -18.00
N ILE A 296 -3.57 13.65 -18.59
CA ILE A 296 -2.85 13.34 -19.82
C ILE A 296 -3.83 13.41 -20.98
N ASN A 297 -3.55 14.28 -21.92
CA ASN A 297 -4.34 14.38 -23.15
C ASN A 297 -3.79 13.39 -24.20
N PHE A 298 -4.44 12.23 -24.36
CA PHE A 298 -4.15 11.24 -25.41
C PHE A 298 -4.73 11.61 -26.78
N ALA A 299 -5.47 12.72 -26.89
CA ALA A 299 -5.91 13.18 -28.18
C ALA A 299 -4.67 13.41 -29.05
N LYS A 300 -4.54 12.58 -30.11
CA LYS A 300 -3.59 12.88 -31.18
C LYS A 300 -3.85 14.31 -31.58
N ARG A 301 -2.93 15.22 -31.33
CA ARG A 301 -2.85 16.46 -32.09
C ARG A 301 -2.55 16.03 -33.51
N GLY A 302 -3.62 15.66 -34.23
CA GLY A 302 -3.54 15.46 -35.65
C GLY A 302 -3.06 16.77 -36.23
N ARG A 303 -1.81 16.83 -36.63
CA ARG A 303 -1.41 17.77 -37.66
C ARG A 303 -2.29 17.42 -38.83
N ASN A 304 -3.36 18.19 -39.03
CA ASN A 304 -4.02 18.28 -40.31
C ASN A 304 -3.02 18.88 -41.28
N LEU A 305 -2.16 18.04 -41.84
CA LEU A 305 -1.22 18.36 -42.91
C LEU A 305 -1.92 18.55 -44.24
N HIS A 306 -3.24 18.32 -44.31
CA HIS A 306 -4.06 18.58 -45.46
C HIS A 306 -5.06 19.70 -45.18
N LYS A 307 -4.57 20.94 -45.05
CA LYS A 307 -5.37 22.05 -45.50
C LYS A 307 -5.45 21.92 -47.02
N SER A 308 -6.55 21.36 -47.48
CA SER A 308 -6.93 21.44 -48.88
C SER A 308 -6.99 22.93 -49.23
N VAL A 309 -5.97 23.41 -49.93
CA VAL A 309 -6.03 24.71 -50.62
C VAL A 309 -6.97 24.44 -51.79
N ARG A 310 -8.25 24.76 -51.64
CA ARG A 310 -9.12 24.97 -52.77
C ARG A 310 -8.64 26.28 -53.42
N LEU A 311 -7.87 26.16 -54.50
CA LEU A 311 -7.70 27.22 -55.47
C LEU A 311 -9.02 27.28 -56.26
N LEU A 312 -9.71 28.42 -56.14
CA LEU A 312 -10.74 28.86 -57.09
C LEU A 312 -10.09 29.30 -58.38
#